data_3762a0b64907f1172eeccbb1396fb96b
#
_entry.id   3762a0b64907f1172eeccbb1396fb96b
#
_cell.length_a   1.000
_cell.length_b   1.000
_cell.length_c   1.000
_cell.angle_alpha   90.00
_cell.angle_beta   90.00
_cell.angle_gamma   90.00
#
_symmetry.space_group_name_H-M   'P 1'
#
loop_
_entity.id
_entity.type
_entity.pdbx_description
1 polymer ?
#
loop_
_entity_poly.entity_id
_entity_poly.type
_entity_poly.pdbx_seq_one_letter_code
_entity_poly.pdbx_strand_id
1 'polypeptide(L)'
;MINKKYIILGQKRSGKDSFAEILFETYGITYSSSSDASNKIFLFDILKEKYGYKTHQECFDDRVNHRDEWYKLICDYNSVDKTRLAKDITKDYDMYVGIRDLEEFNACVKNNIFDLIVWVDASERVKSENESFMEITKSMADVIIDNNGTYEEFRERVIRFGKFL
;
A
#
# COMPACT_ATOMS: atom_id res chain seq x y z
N MET A 1 18.06 13.63 -10.20
CA MET A 1 16.68 13.89 -9.76
C MET A 1 16.50 13.27 -8.38
N ILE A 2 15.95 14.00 -7.43
CA ILE A 2 15.61 13.43 -6.11
C ILE A 2 14.46 12.47 -6.37
N ASN A 3 14.70 11.19 -6.17
CA ASN A 3 13.69 10.14 -6.37
C ASN A 3 12.78 10.12 -5.14
N LYS A 4 11.73 10.93 -5.16
CA LYS A 4 10.77 11.03 -4.06
C LYS A 4 10.03 9.73 -3.85
N LYS A 5 9.74 9.40 -2.61
CA LYS A 5 9.03 8.19 -2.19
C LYS A 5 7.71 8.53 -1.51
N TYR A 6 6.66 7.82 -1.89
CA TYR A 6 5.30 8.09 -1.44
C TYR A 6 4.68 6.87 -0.77
N ILE A 7 3.89 7.09 0.28
CA ILE A 7 3.01 6.08 0.86
C ILE A 7 1.56 6.43 0.59
N ILE A 8 0.81 5.47 0.04
CA ILE A 8 -0.61 5.62 -0.27
C ILE A 8 -1.43 4.80 0.71
N LEU A 9 -2.21 5.48 1.51
CA LEU A 9 -3.03 4.94 2.59
C LEU A 9 -4.52 5.12 2.32
N GLY A 10 -5.36 4.43 3.06
CA GLY A 10 -6.82 4.51 3.01
C GLY A 10 -7.46 3.20 3.40
N GLN A 11 -8.75 3.23 3.70
CA GLN A 11 -9.55 2.05 4.04
C GLN A 11 -9.57 1.03 2.90
N LYS A 12 -9.96 -0.21 3.20
CA LYS A 12 -10.21 -1.22 2.17
C LYS A 12 -11.21 -0.69 1.14
N ARG A 13 -10.93 -0.88 -0.14
CA ARG A 13 -11.77 -0.40 -1.26
C ARG A 13 -11.88 1.13 -1.37
N SER A 14 -11.02 1.88 -0.73
CA SER A 14 -11.02 3.35 -0.86
C SER A 14 -10.54 3.85 -2.23
N GLY A 15 -9.91 2.99 -3.04
CA GLY A 15 -9.36 3.36 -4.35
C GLY A 15 -7.85 3.64 -4.36
N LYS A 16 -7.10 3.14 -3.37
CA LYS A 16 -5.64 3.28 -3.32
C LYS A 16 -4.93 2.73 -4.55
N ASP A 17 -5.36 1.55 -5.00
CA ASP A 17 -4.76 0.90 -6.16
C ASP A 17 -5.07 1.69 -7.44
N SER A 18 -6.31 2.16 -7.59
CA SER A 18 -6.70 3.04 -8.71
C SER A 18 -5.94 4.37 -8.69
N PHE A 19 -5.70 4.95 -7.51
CA PHE A 19 -4.88 6.14 -7.36
C PHE A 19 -3.46 5.93 -7.91
N ALA A 20 -2.83 4.83 -7.50
CA ALA A 20 -1.48 4.49 -7.93
C ALA A 20 -1.43 4.17 -9.43
N GLU A 21 -2.41 3.45 -9.96
CA GLU A 21 -2.52 3.13 -11.38
C GLU A 21 -2.66 4.39 -12.25
N ILE A 22 -3.52 5.33 -11.86
CA ILE A 22 -3.69 6.62 -12.58
C ILE A 22 -2.37 7.40 -12.62
N LEU A 23 -1.62 7.46 -11.51
CA LEU A 23 -0.32 8.14 -11.47
C LEU A 23 0.73 7.43 -12.32
N PHE A 24 0.72 6.10 -12.33
CA PHE A 24 1.61 5.31 -13.18
C PHE A 24 1.31 5.54 -14.66
N GLU A 25 0.05 5.42 -15.07
CA GLU A 25 -0.37 5.62 -16.47
C GLU A 25 -0.12 7.04 -16.98
N THR A 26 -0.29 8.05 -16.12
CA THR A 26 -0.21 9.46 -16.52
C THR A 26 1.21 10.01 -16.44
N TYR A 27 1.98 9.61 -15.42
CA TYR A 27 3.27 10.23 -15.09
C TYR A 27 4.43 9.23 -15.01
N GLY A 28 4.16 7.93 -15.15
CA GLY A 28 5.18 6.89 -15.05
C GLY A 28 5.68 6.65 -13.61
N ILE A 29 4.95 7.14 -12.59
CA ILE A 29 5.32 6.95 -11.17
C ILE A 29 5.04 5.50 -10.80
N THR A 30 6.10 4.73 -10.54
CA THR A 30 6.01 3.29 -10.30
C THR A 30 5.48 2.95 -8.90
N TYR A 31 4.79 1.82 -8.76
CA TYR A 31 4.21 1.42 -7.48
C TYR A 31 4.19 -0.08 -7.23
N SER A 32 4.14 -0.46 -5.96
CA SER A 32 3.80 -1.82 -5.53
C SER A 32 2.99 -1.78 -4.24
N SER A 33 2.07 -2.72 -4.09
CA SER A 33 1.35 -2.92 -2.83
C SER A 33 2.19 -3.78 -1.87
N SER A 34 1.90 -3.69 -0.57
CA SER A 34 2.52 -4.57 0.44
C SER A 34 2.32 -6.05 0.11
N SER A 35 1.14 -6.43 -0.34
CA SER A 35 0.83 -7.82 -0.69
C SER A 35 1.57 -8.30 -1.93
N ASP A 36 1.61 -7.48 -3.00
CA ASP A 36 2.32 -7.86 -4.22
C ASP A 36 3.83 -7.96 -3.98
N ALA A 37 4.42 -6.98 -3.33
CA ALA A 37 5.84 -7.00 -2.98
C ALA A 37 6.19 -8.17 -2.06
N SER A 38 5.43 -8.39 -1.00
CA SER A 38 5.66 -9.50 -0.07
C SER A 38 5.58 -10.85 -0.77
N ASN A 39 4.61 -11.03 -1.68
CA ASN A 39 4.50 -12.23 -2.49
C ASN A 39 5.76 -12.50 -3.30
N LYS A 40 6.28 -11.46 -3.97
CA LYS A 40 7.47 -11.57 -4.82
C LYS A 40 8.76 -11.75 -4.04
N ILE A 41 8.87 -11.12 -2.87
CA ILE A 41 10.10 -11.09 -2.09
C ILE A 41 10.27 -12.35 -1.24
N PHE A 42 9.20 -12.84 -0.57
CA PHE A 42 9.33 -13.95 0.39
C PHE A 42 8.11 -14.85 0.57
N LEU A 43 6.86 -14.36 0.42
CA LEU A 43 5.68 -15.16 0.77
C LEU A 43 5.49 -16.37 -0.14
N PHE A 44 5.69 -16.20 -1.45
CA PHE A 44 5.59 -17.32 -2.39
C PHE A 44 6.53 -18.46 -2.01
N ASP A 45 7.77 -18.15 -1.66
CA ASP A 45 8.75 -19.19 -1.28
C ASP A 45 8.38 -19.92 0.00
N ILE A 46 7.71 -19.25 0.94
CA ILE A 46 7.22 -19.87 2.18
C ILE A 46 5.97 -20.72 1.93
N LEU A 47 5.03 -20.20 1.12
CA LEU A 47 3.68 -20.77 1.00
C LEU A 47 3.52 -21.77 -0.13
N LYS A 48 4.41 -21.76 -1.14
CA LYS A 48 4.31 -22.66 -2.30
C LYS A 48 4.32 -24.15 -1.94
N GLU A 49 5.14 -24.55 -0.96
CA GLU A 49 5.20 -25.94 -0.54
C GLU A 49 3.98 -26.33 0.30
N LYS A 50 3.51 -25.41 1.14
CA LYS A 50 2.36 -25.65 2.03
C LYS A 50 1.04 -25.79 1.26
N TYR A 51 0.83 -24.99 0.22
CA TYR A 51 -0.42 -24.93 -0.54
C TYR A 51 -0.30 -25.45 -1.98
N GLY A 52 0.90 -25.82 -2.42
CA GLY A 52 1.14 -26.39 -3.75
C GLY A 52 1.11 -25.37 -4.89
N TYR A 53 1.33 -24.09 -4.61
CA TYR A 53 1.35 -23.05 -5.64
C TYR A 53 2.48 -23.26 -6.64
N LYS A 54 2.17 -23.10 -7.92
CA LYS A 54 3.13 -23.21 -9.04
C LYS A 54 3.68 -21.83 -9.45
N THR A 55 2.91 -20.77 -9.24
CA THR A 55 3.22 -19.40 -9.66
C THR A 55 2.95 -18.40 -8.55
N HIS A 56 3.64 -17.25 -8.62
CA HIS A 56 3.35 -16.11 -7.75
C HIS A 56 1.88 -15.64 -7.88
N GLN A 57 1.31 -15.74 -9.09
CA GLN A 57 -0.07 -15.33 -9.33
C GLN A 57 -1.07 -16.22 -8.57
N GLU A 58 -0.89 -17.55 -8.61
CA GLU A 58 -1.74 -18.48 -7.83
C GLU A 58 -1.69 -18.15 -6.33
N CYS A 59 -0.49 -17.93 -5.79
CA CYS A 59 -0.30 -17.54 -4.39
C CYS A 59 -1.00 -16.22 -4.09
N PHE A 60 -0.85 -15.22 -4.95
CA PHE A 60 -1.46 -13.91 -4.78
C PHE A 60 -2.98 -13.94 -4.84
N ASP A 61 -3.55 -14.71 -5.77
CA ASP A 61 -5.01 -14.81 -5.93
C ASP A 61 -5.65 -15.54 -4.73
N ASP A 62 -5.00 -16.55 -4.19
CA ASP A 62 -5.48 -17.33 -3.04
C ASP A 62 -5.30 -16.60 -1.69
N ARG A 63 -4.61 -15.44 -1.65
CA ARG A 63 -4.39 -14.66 -0.41
C ARG A 63 -5.70 -14.27 0.29
N VAL A 64 -6.79 -14.18 -0.44
CA VAL A 64 -8.10 -13.84 0.12
C VAL A 64 -8.59 -14.88 1.14
N ASN A 65 -8.13 -16.13 1.01
CA ASN A 65 -8.44 -17.24 1.89
C ASN A 65 -7.44 -17.36 3.07
N HIS A 66 -6.30 -16.65 3.01
CA HIS A 66 -5.20 -16.78 3.97
C HIS A 66 -4.73 -15.42 4.55
N ARG A 67 -5.63 -14.47 4.70
CA ARG A 67 -5.30 -13.07 5.07
C ARG A 67 -4.55 -12.94 6.38
N ASP A 68 -4.97 -13.70 7.40
CA ASP A 68 -4.36 -13.64 8.74
C ASP A 68 -2.94 -14.21 8.72
N GLU A 69 -2.72 -15.28 7.95
CA GLU A 69 -1.39 -15.86 7.77
C GLU A 69 -0.46 -14.91 7.00
N TRP A 70 -0.95 -14.28 5.94
CA TRP A 70 -0.21 -13.28 5.19
C TRP A 70 0.19 -12.10 6.08
N TYR A 71 -0.75 -11.56 6.85
CA TYR A 71 -0.49 -10.49 7.78
C TYR A 71 0.59 -10.86 8.81
N LYS A 72 0.46 -12.04 9.42
CA LYS A 72 1.45 -12.55 10.38
C LYS A 72 2.84 -12.68 9.76
N LEU A 73 2.95 -13.28 8.59
CA LEU A 73 4.24 -13.46 7.90
C LEU A 73 4.88 -12.11 7.52
N ILE A 74 4.10 -11.12 7.15
CA ILE A 74 4.58 -9.75 6.90
C ILE A 74 5.10 -9.11 8.20
N CYS A 75 4.37 -9.25 9.31
CA CYS A 75 4.82 -8.80 10.62
C CYS A 75 6.11 -9.49 11.06
N ASP A 76 6.23 -10.80 10.84
CA ASP A 76 7.43 -11.58 11.15
C ASP A 76 8.62 -11.13 10.28
N TYR A 77 8.40 -10.83 9.00
CA TYR A 77 9.42 -10.28 8.09
C TYR A 77 9.99 -8.95 8.60
N ASN A 78 9.12 -8.10 9.14
CA ASN A 78 9.47 -6.80 9.72
C ASN A 78 9.87 -6.88 11.21
N SER A 79 10.01 -8.06 11.81
CA SER A 79 10.22 -8.20 13.26
C SER A 79 11.53 -7.62 13.75
N VAL A 80 12.60 -7.73 12.97
CA VAL A 80 13.95 -7.23 13.31
C VAL A 80 14.10 -5.75 12.93
N ASP A 81 13.56 -5.35 11.77
CA ASP A 81 13.54 -3.97 11.29
C ASP A 81 12.13 -3.68 10.75
N LYS A 82 11.38 -2.87 11.48
CA LYS A 82 10.00 -2.49 11.11
C LYS A 82 9.91 -1.76 9.76
N THR A 83 11.02 -1.23 9.26
CA THR A 83 11.08 -0.54 7.96
C THR A 83 11.56 -1.44 6.82
N ARG A 84 11.81 -2.73 7.08
CA ARG A 84 12.44 -3.64 6.11
C ARG A 84 11.66 -3.74 4.80
N LEU A 85 10.38 -4.07 4.88
CA LEU A 85 9.54 -4.20 3.68
C LEU A 85 9.41 -2.88 2.92
N ALA A 86 9.23 -1.76 3.64
CA ALA A 86 9.16 -0.44 3.03
C ALA A 86 10.46 -0.07 2.29
N LYS A 87 11.62 -0.36 2.89
CA LYS A 87 12.92 -0.17 2.25
C LYS A 87 13.08 -1.04 1.01
N ASP A 88 12.63 -2.30 1.07
CA ASP A 88 12.73 -3.19 -0.09
C ASP A 88 11.83 -2.74 -1.23
N ILE A 89 10.61 -2.28 -0.94
CA ILE A 89 9.70 -1.73 -1.96
C ILE A 89 10.28 -0.44 -2.57
N THR A 90 10.75 0.48 -1.75
CA THR A 90 11.21 1.80 -2.21
C THR A 90 12.55 1.78 -2.94
N LYS A 91 13.27 0.65 -2.98
CA LYS A 91 14.42 0.46 -3.89
C LYS A 91 13.99 0.50 -5.36
N ASP A 92 12.89 -0.16 -5.68
CA ASP A 92 12.46 -0.41 -7.06
C ASP A 92 11.25 0.42 -7.47
N TYR A 93 10.46 0.92 -6.51
CA TYR A 93 9.21 1.64 -6.74
C TYR A 93 9.21 3.01 -6.09
N ASP A 94 8.44 3.93 -6.66
CA ASP A 94 8.26 5.29 -6.15
C ASP A 94 7.14 5.36 -5.10
N MET A 95 6.11 4.51 -5.24
CA MET A 95 4.98 4.45 -4.31
C MET A 95 4.86 3.08 -3.64
N TYR A 96 4.68 3.10 -2.34
CA TYR A 96 4.23 1.96 -1.53
C TYR A 96 2.73 2.10 -1.25
N VAL A 97 1.94 1.10 -1.60
CA VAL A 97 0.49 1.11 -1.42
C VAL A 97 0.09 0.18 -0.28
N GLY A 98 -0.45 0.76 0.80
CA GLY A 98 -1.17 0.02 1.83
C GLY A 98 -0.34 -0.58 2.96
N ILE A 99 0.16 0.22 3.89
CA ILE A 99 0.59 -0.21 5.23
C ILE A 99 -0.64 -0.32 6.13
N ARG A 100 -0.72 -1.35 6.97
CA ARG A 100 -1.79 -1.57 7.95
C ARG A 100 -1.28 -1.57 9.39
N ASP A 101 -0.05 -2.01 9.60
CA ASP A 101 0.58 -2.06 10.92
C ASP A 101 1.05 -0.65 11.33
N LEU A 102 0.50 -0.16 12.45
CA LEU A 102 0.85 1.16 13.00
C LEU A 102 2.33 1.25 13.40
N GLU A 103 2.90 0.16 13.91
CA GLU A 103 4.33 0.14 14.28
C GLU A 103 5.24 0.27 13.05
N GLU A 104 4.90 -0.44 11.96
CA GLU A 104 5.60 -0.29 10.67
C GLU A 104 5.50 1.16 10.18
N PHE A 105 4.29 1.71 10.15
CA PHE A 105 4.05 3.08 9.70
C PHE A 105 4.87 4.09 10.51
N ASN A 106 4.79 4.02 11.84
CA ASN A 106 5.51 4.93 12.73
C ASN A 106 7.03 4.81 12.57
N ALA A 107 7.54 3.59 12.39
CA ALA A 107 8.96 3.36 12.12
C ALA A 107 9.40 3.98 10.78
N CYS A 108 8.58 3.85 9.75
CA CYS A 108 8.83 4.45 8.44
C CYS A 108 8.85 5.98 8.50
N VAL A 109 7.89 6.59 9.21
CA VAL A 109 7.83 8.04 9.42
C VAL A 109 9.06 8.53 10.18
N LYS A 110 9.40 7.87 11.30
CA LYS A 110 10.59 8.21 12.12
C LYS A 110 11.90 8.14 11.33
N ASN A 111 12.00 7.23 10.37
CA ASN A 111 13.20 7.02 9.56
C ASN A 111 13.15 7.77 8.22
N ASN A 112 12.16 8.64 7.99
CA ASN A 112 11.97 9.42 6.77
C ASN A 112 12.03 8.56 5.49
N ILE A 113 11.34 7.39 5.51
CA ILE A 113 11.31 6.49 4.35
C ILE A 113 10.47 7.10 3.22
N PHE A 114 9.47 7.90 3.56
CA PHE A 114 8.56 8.54 2.61
C PHE A 114 8.67 10.07 2.69
N ASP A 115 8.64 10.71 1.54
CA ASP A 115 8.61 12.18 1.40
C ASP A 115 7.20 12.74 1.51
N LEU A 116 6.18 11.91 1.26
CA LEU A 116 4.78 12.33 1.33
C LEU A 116 3.86 11.16 1.69
N ILE A 117 2.94 11.43 2.62
CA ILE A 117 1.91 10.50 3.09
C ILE A 117 0.57 10.92 2.50
N VAL A 118 -0.02 10.10 1.64
CA VAL A 118 -1.29 10.37 0.97
C VAL A 118 -2.37 9.43 1.51
N TRP A 119 -3.54 10.00 1.85
CA TRP A 119 -4.73 9.23 2.21
C TRP A 119 -5.79 9.36 1.12
N VAL A 120 -6.27 8.22 0.61
CA VAL A 120 -7.41 8.18 -0.30
C VAL A 120 -8.68 7.97 0.53
N ASP A 121 -9.53 8.99 0.57
CA ASP A 121 -10.76 9.01 1.37
C ASP A 121 -11.99 8.67 0.55
N ALA A 122 -12.66 7.57 0.93
CA ALA A 122 -13.93 7.14 0.38
C ALA A 122 -14.97 6.89 1.50
N SER A 123 -14.87 7.63 2.60
CA SER A 123 -15.62 7.38 3.84
C SER A 123 -17.14 7.51 3.69
N GLU A 124 -17.63 8.24 2.69
CA GLU A 124 -19.06 8.40 2.44
C GLU A 124 -19.67 7.20 1.68
N ARG A 125 -18.86 6.45 0.92
CA ARG A 125 -19.32 5.31 0.10
C ARG A 125 -18.79 3.95 0.53
N VAL A 126 -17.79 3.92 1.40
CA VAL A 126 -17.18 2.69 1.91
C VAL A 126 -17.21 2.72 3.43
N LYS A 127 -17.75 1.65 4.03
CA LYS A 127 -17.72 1.50 5.50
C LYS A 127 -16.29 1.38 5.98
N SER A 128 -15.99 2.04 7.10
CA SER A 128 -14.70 1.89 7.77
C SER A 128 -14.46 0.44 8.19
N GLU A 129 -13.22 -0.01 8.06
CA GLU A 129 -12.77 -1.26 8.68
C GLU A 129 -12.81 -1.14 10.20
N ASN A 130 -13.02 -2.25 10.92
CA ASN A 130 -12.89 -2.25 12.36
C ASN A 130 -11.50 -1.75 12.77
N GLU A 131 -11.41 -0.96 13.82
CA GLU A 131 -10.15 -0.37 14.33
C GLU A 131 -9.08 -1.43 14.60
N SER A 132 -9.48 -2.67 14.94
CA SER A 132 -8.57 -3.81 15.10
C SER A 132 -7.79 -4.21 13.83
N PHE A 133 -8.23 -3.76 12.66
CA PHE A 133 -7.57 -4.06 11.38
C PHE A 133 -6.87 -2.87 10.74
N MET A 134 -7.11 -1.65 11.22
CA MET A 134 -6.47 -0.45 10.72
C MET A 134 -6.48 0.68 11.74
N GLU A 135 -5.38 0.80 12.45
CA GLU A 135 -5.15 1.87 13.43
C GLU A 135 -4.64 3.16 12.79
N ILE A 136 -4.16 3.11 11.55
CA ILE A 136 -3.72 4.27 10.80
C ILE A 136 -4.94 5.05 10.32
N THR A 137 -4.97 6.35 10.59
CA THR A 137 -6.09 7.22 10.28
C THR A 137 -5.72 8.34 9.30
N LYS A 138 -6.72 8.93 8.65
CA LYS A 138 -6.51 10.03 7.70
C LYS A 138 -5.85 11.27 8.31
N SER A 139 -5.95 11.45 9.63
CA SER A 139 -5.28 12.56 10.32
C SER A 139 -3.75 12.42 10.37
N MET A 140 -3.22 11.25 10.05
CA MET A 140 -1.77 10.97 9.98
C MET A 140 -1.18 11.26 8.60
N ALA A 141 -2.01 11.61 7.62
CA ALA A 141 -1.58 11.91 6.26
C ALA A 141 -1.26 13.39 6.06
N ASP A 142 -0.32 13.67 5.17
CA ASP A 142 0.02 15.02 4.73
C ASP A 142 -1.02 15.58 3.76
N VAL A 143 -1.58 14.69 2.92
CA VAL A 143 -2.58 15.02 1.89
C VAL A 143 -3.71 14.01 1.89
N ILE A 144 -4.94 14.52 1.76
CA ILE A 144 -6.15 13.70 1.62
C ILE A 144 -6.69 13.90 0.20
N ILE A 145 -6.88 12.80 -0.52
CA ILE A 145 -7.50 12.77 -1.85
C ILE A 145 -8.90 12.21 -1.73
N ASP A 146 -9.89 13.02 -2.01
CA ASP A 146 -11.30 12.64 -1.94
C ASP A 146 -11.69 11.72 -3.10
N ASN A 147 -12.28 10.57 -2.76
CA ASN A 147 -12.85 9.57 -3.67
C ASN A 147 -14.31 9.21 -3.28
N ASN A 148 -15.10 10.21 -2.90
CA ASN A 148 -16.52 10.02 -2.54
C ASN A 148 -17.47 10.28 -3.73
N GLY A 149 -16.98 10.87 -4.82
CA GLY A 149 -17.72 11.13 -6.04
C GLY A 149 -17.61 10.02 -7.10
N THR A 150 -17.73 10.41 -8.37
CA THR A 150 -17.56 9.50 -9.51
C THR A 150 -16.09 9.14 -9.76
N TYR A 151 -15.88 8.09 -10.55
CA TYR A 151 -14.52 7.71 -10.96
C TYR A 151 -13.84 8.81 -11.78
N GLU A 152 -14.57 9.47 -12.65
CA GLU A 152 -14.08 10.56 -13.49
C GLU A 152 -13.58 11.73 -12.64
N GLU A 153 -14.36 12.14 -11.64
CA GLU A 153 -13.98 13.18 -10.69
C GLU A 153 -12.73 12.80 -9.88
N PHE A 154 -12.67 11.55 -9.43
CA PHE A 154 -11.50 11.03 -8.73
C PHE A 154 -10.26 11.04 -9.63
N ARG A 155 -10.39 10.53 -10.86
CA ARG A 155 -9.31 10.51 -11.84
C ARG A 155 -8.76 11.91 -12.13
N GLU A 156 -9.63 12.90 -12.31
CA GLU A 156 -9.22 14.29 -12.51
C GLU A 156 -8.47 14.87 -11.31
N ARG A 157 -8.92 14.58 -10.08
CA ARG A 157 -8.24 14.97 -8.84
C ARG A 157 -6.85 14.39 -8.75
N VAL A 158 -6.71 13.09 -9.04
CA VAL A 158 -5.42 12.39 -9.03
C VAL A 158 -4.46 12.96 -10.08
N ILE A 159 -4.93 13.17 -11.31
CA ILE A 159 -4.12 13.79 -12.38
C ILE A 159 -3.69 15.20 -11.98
N ARG A 160 -4.59 16.00 -11.40
CA ARG A 160 -4.26 17.35 -10.95
C ARG A 160 -3.22 17.32 -9.82
N PHE A 161 -3.36 16.41 -8.88
CA PHE A 161 -2.40 16.21 -7.79
C PHE A 161 -1.03 15.77 -8.32
N GLY A 162 -0.97 14.85 -9.26
CA GLY A 162 0.27 14.34 -9.86
C GLY A 162 1.15 15.41 -10.52
N LYS A 163 0.58 16.56 -10.89
CA LYS A 163 1.35 17.69 -11.43
C LYS A 163 2.29 18.35 -10.40
N PHE A 164 2.07 18.09 -9.11
CA PHE A 164 2.86 18.68 -8.02
C PHE A 164 3.90 17.68 -7.43
N LEU A 165 3.89 16.42 -7.86
CA LEU A 165 4.85 15.42 -7.45
C LEU A 165 6.15 15.50 -8.25
#